data_e577398111df8196a4c7b513cfc8d448
#
_entry.id   e577398111df8196a4c7b513cfc8d448
#
_cell.length_a   1.000
_cell.length_b   1.000
_cell.length_c   1.000
_cell.angle_alpha   90.00
_cell.angle_beta   90.00
_cell.angle_gamma   90.00
#
_symmetry.space_group_name_H-M   'P 1'
#
loop_
_entity.id
_entity.type
_entity.pdbx_description
1 polymer ?
#
loop_
_entity_poly.entity_id
_entity_poly.type
_entity_poly.pdbx_seq_one_letter_code
_entity_poly.pdbx_strand_id
1 'polypeptide(L)'
;MGKILLAITTYNQSNYTRMCFESLKKLDDDIDVIVIDDFSTDDTVDVCKEYGYECETRDKPMGLTHSWNSAYSHFKSDDEYDYLIIANNDILIPKGALGELVKSFEQWPYSMIVPMSTTNGVGHNPTQSIENYYQGMAPSCNDPKYYQEIQDKILDVKEQTRKSNNLYMLDTSRMKMFNGFFFMMNKNIIHYEQNKTDLFKTDKIMTKNEDQFNWDCLISNNDFPALCKTSFVFHYKGVSTFDVFDNYTEISNNVEEWKRQRDLRGG
;
A
#
# COMPACT_ATOMS: atom_id res chain seq x y z
N MET A 1 -2.58 3.93 21.00
CA MET A 1 -2.53 3.43 19.61
C MET A 1 -1.14 2.83 19.43
N GLY A 2 -1.01 1.65 18.83
CA GLY A 2 0.32 1.03 18.63
C GLY A 2 1.18 1.86 17.67
N LYS A 3 2.50 1.77 17.81
CA LYS A 3 3.45 2.55 17.00
C LYS A 3 3.52 1.99 15.57
N ILE A 4 3.50 2.87 14.57
CA ILE A 4 3.46 2.51 13.15
C ILE A 4 4.78 2.89 12.48
N LEU A 5 5.41 1.93 11.79
CA LEU A 5 6.43 2.18 10.79
C LEU A 5 5.74 2.32 9.42
N LEU A 6 5.83 3.49 8.79
CA LEU A 6 5.36 3.74 7.42
C LEU A 6 6.55 3.74 6.48
N ALA A 7 6.66 2.72 5.64
CA ALA A 7 7.66 2.62 4.60
C ALA A 7 7.07 3.06 3.25
N ILE A 8 7.59 4.14 2.69
CA ILE A 8 7.25 4.61 1.35
C ILE A 8 8.26 4.04 0.36
N THR A 9 7.79 3.23 -0.59
CA THR A 9 8.64 2.70 -1.65
C THR A 9 8.61 3.64 -2.86
N THR A 10 9.78 4.03 -3.37
CA THR A 10 9.91 4.98 -4.46
C THR A 10 10.77 4.44 -5.60
N TYR A 11 10.42 4.85 -6.81
CA TYR A 11 11.24 4.75 -8.00
C TYR A 11 10.87 5.91 -8.92
N ASN A 12 11.70 6.98 -8.92
CA ASN A 12 11.40 8.23 -9.60
C ASN A 12 10.08 8.88 -9.14
N GLN A 13 9.52 9.80 -9.90
CA GLN A 13 8.25 10.47 -9.62
C GLN A 13 8.30 11.43 -8.43
N SER A 14 9.35 12.24 -8.36
CA SER A 14 9.58 13.21 -7.29
C SER A 14 8.38 14.11 -6.98
N ASN A 15 7.59 14.49 -8.00
CA ASN A 15 6.38 15.29 -7.82
C ASN A 15 5.29 14.56 -7.01
N TYR A 16 5.08 13.26 -7.29
CA TYR A 16 4.12 12.46 -6.51
C TYR A 16 4.64 12.17 -5.12
N THR A 17 5.95 11.91 -4.98
CA THR A 17 6.61 11.79 -3.68
C THR A 17 6.37 13.03 -2.83
N ARG A 18 6.50 14.23 -3.41
CA ARG A 18 6.20 15.50 -2.74
C ARG A 18 4.75 15.59 -2.28
N MET A 19 3.79 15.27 -3.16
CA MET A 19 2.35 15.28 -2.80
C MET A 19 2.03 14.25 -1.71
N CYS A 20 2.64 13.07 -1.75
CA CYS A 20 2.52 12.06 -0.71
C CYS A 20 2.99 12.64 0.63
N PHE A 21 4.21 13.19 0.70
CA PHE A 21 4.76 13.76 1.92
C PHE A 21 3.97 14.95 2.46
N GLU A 22 3.40 15.79 1.57
CA GLU A 22 2.46 16.85 1.98
C GLU A 22 1.19 16.29 2.63
N SER A 23 0.73 15.10 2.23
CA SER A 23 -0.40 14.44 2.91
C SER A 23 0.03 13.90 4.28
N LEU A 24 1.25 13.34 4.40
CA LEU A 24 1.76 12.80 5.66
C LEU A 24 1.93 13.89 6.74
N LYS A 25 2.40 15.09 6.36
CA LYS A 25 2.52 16.23 7.30
C LYS A 25 1.20 16.63 7.96
N LYS A 26 0.08 16.26 7.37
CA LYS A 26 -1.25 16.59 7.90
C LYS A 26 -1.78 15.54 8.87
N LEU A 27 -1.14 14.38 8.97
CA LEU A 27 -1.56 13.32 9.87
C LEU A 27 -1.29 13.71 11.34
N ASP A 28 -2.19 13.27 12.21
CA ASP A 28 -2.03 13.42 13.65
C ASP A 28 -1.66 12.08 14.31
N ASP A 29 -1.39 11.04 13.50
CA ASP A 29 -1.04 9.71 13.93
C ASP A 29 0.45 9.65 14.36
N ASP A 30 0.77 8.80 15.34
CA ASP A 30 2.13 8.53 15.78
C ASP A 30 2.79 7.54 14.83
N ILE A 31 3.49 8.09 13.82
CA ILE A 31 4.12 7.33 12.75
C ILE A 31 5.59 7.71 12.58
N ASP A 32 6.45 6.71 12.44
CA ASP A 32 7.79 6.90 11.91
C ASP A 32 7.78 6.60 10.41
N VAL A 33 8.42 7.45 9.63
CA VAL A 33 8.44 7.34 8.15
C VAL A 33 9.86 7.03 7.70
N ILE A 34 10.00 5.94 6.92
CA ILE A 34 11.20 5.63 6.15
C ILE A 34 10.87 5.61 4.66
N VAL A 35 11.84 5.95 3.83
CA VAL A 35 11.71 5.86 2.37
C VAL A 35 12.69 4.84 1.85
N ILE A 36 12.19 3.88 1.07
CA ILE A 36 13.02 2.87 0.39
C ILE A 36 13.05 3.23 -1.09
N ASP A 37 14.15 3.77 -1.54
CA ASP A 37 14.35 4.23 -2.90
C ASP A 37 15.04 3.17 -3.77
N ASP A 38 14.37 2.69 -4.81
CA ASP A 38 14.88 1.66 -5.71
C ASP A 38 15.71 2.25 -6.87
N PHE A 39 16.69 3.12 -6.53
CA PHE A 39 17.60 3.73 -7.50
C PHE A 39 16.93 4.82 -8.38
N SER A 40 16.28 5.80 -7.77
CA SER A 40 15.76 6.96 -8.49
C SER A 40 16.88 7.81 -9.12
N THR A 41 16.59 8.34 -10.29
CA THR A 41 17.52 9.20 -11.08
C THR A 41 17.02 10.64 -11.23
N ASP A 42 15.81 10.91 -10.73
CA ASP A 42 15.22 12.26 -10.64
C ASP A 42 15.46 12.88 -9.24
N ASP A 43 14.76 13.96 -8.93
CA ASP A 43 14.89 14.68 -7.66
C ASP A 43 14.27 13.97 -6.44
N THR A 44 13.85 12.69 -6.56
CA THR A 44 13.15 11.96 -5.47
C THR A 44 13.94 11.95 -4.17
N VAL A 45 15.24 11.65 -4.22
CA VAL A 45 16.11 11.61 -3.04
C VAL A 45 16.26 13.00 -2.40
N ASP A 46 16.30 14.06 -3.20
CA ASP A 46 16.38 15.43 -2.70
C ASP A 46 15.07 15.88 -2.06
N VAL A 47 13.93 15.42 -2.59
CA VAL A 47 12.61 15.59 -1.94
C VAL A 47 12.59 14.91 -0.57
N CYS A 48 13.14 13.71 -0.41
CA CYS A 48 13.23 13.07 0.91
C CYS A 48 14.00 13.93 1.92
N LYS A 49 15.15 14.47 1.52
CA LYS A 49 15.96 15.36 2.37
C LYS A 49 15.21 16.65 2.72
N GLU A 50 14.52 17.27 1.75
CA GLU A 50 13.73 18.48 1.97
C GLU A 50 12.66 18.28 3.05
N TYR A 51 12.05 17.11 3.09
CA TYR A 51 11.02 16.77 4.07
C TYR A 51 11.58 16.20 5.38
N GLY A 52 12.88 15.93 5.44
CA GLY A 52 13.56 15.38 6.61
C GLY A 52 13.30 13.89 6.85
N TYR A 53 12.90 13.16 5.82
CA TYR A 53 12.70 11.71 5.92
C TYR A 53 13.99 10.96 5.63
N GLU A 54 14.23 9.89 6.40
CA GLU A 54 15.31 8.95 6.11
C GLU A 54 15.03 8.23 4.79
N CYS A 55 16.03 8.17 3.91
CA CYS A 55 15.93 7.57 2.59
C CYS A 55 17.04 6.54 2.37
N GLU A 56 16.67 5.28 2.35
CA GLU A 56 17.53 4.16 1.96
C GLU A 56 17.56 4.07 0.43
N THR A 57 18.62 4.58 -0.19
CA THR A 57 18.80 4.54 -1.65
C THR A 57 19.71 3.38 -2.05
N ARG A 58 19.33 2.66 -3.10
CA ARG A 58 20.10 1.54 -3.62
C ARG A 58 21.10 1.95 -4.69
N ASP A 59 22.13 1.10 -4.87
CA ASP A 59 23.16 1.31 -5.91
C ASP A 59 22.70 0.90 -7.33
N LYS A 60 21.58 0.17 -7.41
CA LYS A 60 20.99 -0.31 -8.68
C LYS A 60 19.50 -0.66 -8.45
N PRO A 61 18.66 -0.62 -9.51
CA PRO A 61 17.28 -1.04 -9.39
C PRO A 61 17.19 -2.55 -9.12
N MET A 62 16.44 -2.92 -8.10
CA MET A 62 16.22 -4.31 -7.70
C MET A 62 14.73 -4.72 -7.78
N GLY A 63 13.84 -3.76 -7.86
CA GLY A 63 12.41 -3.95 -8.01
C GLY A 63 11.64 -3.89 -6.69
N LEU A 64 10.33 -3.75 -6.83
CA LEU A 64 9.39 -3.43 -5.75
C LEU A 64 9.45 -4.41 -4.57
N THR A 65 9.55 -5.71 -4.84
CA THR A 65 9.54 -6.75 -3.79
C THR A 65 10.78 -6.69 -2.91
N HIS A 66 11.91 -6.28 -3.46
CA HIS A 66 13.11 -6.04 -2.67
C HIS A 66 12.92 -4.83 -1.75
N SER A 67 12.22 -3.78 -2.22
CA SER A 67 11.89 -2.62 -1.38
C SER A 67 10.94 -3.01 -0.25
N TRP A 68 9.96 -3.88 -0.51
CA TRP A 68 9.09 -4.43 0.52
C TRP A 68 9.83 -5.25 1.58
N ASN A 69 10.81 -6.07 1.16
CA ASN A 69 11.63 -6.84 2.10
C ASN A 69 12.57 -5.94 2.93
N SER A 70 13.12 -4.84 2.36
CA SER A 70 13.85 -3.84 3.14
C SER A 70 12.95 -3.24 4.23
N ALA A 71 11.76 -2.76 3.85
CA ALA A 71 10.77 -2.24 4.81
C ALA A 71 10.41 -3.26 5.91
N TYR A 72 10.20 -4.50 5.51
CA TYR A 72 9.92 -5.59 6.45
C TYR A 72 11.10 -5.87 7.39
N SER A 73 12.35 -5.79 6.90
CA SER A 73 13.55 -5.97 7.72
C SER A 73 13.66 -4.91 8.83
N HIS A 74 13.39 -3.64 8.52
CA HIS A 74 13.32 -2.58 9.52
C HIS A 74 12.26 -2.88 10.59
N PHE A 75 11.05 -3.23 10.19
CA PHE A 75 9.96 -3.57 11.09
C PHE A 75 10.27 -4.77 12.00
N LYS A 76 10.90 -5.81 11.44
CA LYS A 76 11.24 -7.03 12.16
C LYS A 76 12.32 -6.79 13.19
N SER A 77 13.30 -5.94 12.87
CA SER A 77 14.46 -5.68 13.71
C SER A 77 14.19 -4.76 14.90
N ASP A 78 13.04 -4.09 14.92
CA ASP A 78 12.68 -3.13 15.96
C ASP A 78 11.36 -3.53 16.64
N ASP A 79 11.43 -3.82 17.92
CA ASP A 79 10.28 -4.24 18.72
C ASP A 79 9.37 -3.07 19.13
N GLU A 80 9.77 -1.82 18.88
CA GLU A 80 8.93 -0.65 19.17
C GLU A 80 7.71 -0.56 18.26
N TYR A 81 7.80 -1.09 17.03
CA TYR A 81 6.69 -1.03 16.07
C TYR A 81 5.71 -2.18 16.26
N ASP A 82 4.44 -1.85 16.42
CA ASP A 82 3.33 -2.80 16.40
C ASP A 82 2.84 -3.10 15.00
N TYR A 83 2.97 -2.10 14.09
CA TYR A 83 2.46 -2.17 12.73
C TYR A 83 3.50 -1.69 11.71
N LEU A 84 3.49 -2.36 10.55
CA LEU A 84 4.19 -1.93 9.34
C LEU A 84 3.16 -1.55 8.28
N ILE A 85 3.30 -0.36 7.72
CA ILE A 85 2.66 0.01 6.46
C ILE A 85 3.72 0.03 5.37
N ILE A 86 3.43 -0.64 4.26
CA ILE A 86 4.19 -0.50 3.02
C ILE A 86 3.28 0.19 2.01
N ALA A 87 3.77 1.28 1.43
CA ALA A 87 3.00 2.10 0.51
C ALA A 87 3.85 2.64 -0.65
N ASN A 88 3.21 2.85 -1.79
CA ASN A 88 3.82 3.55 -2.91
C ASN A 88 3.91 5.06 -2.64
N ASN A 89 4.71 5.76 -3.45
CA ASN A 89 4.85 7.23 -3.38
C ASN A 89 3.75 8.00 -4.11
N ASP A 90 2.89 7.34 -4.89
CA ASP A 90 1.79 7.96 -5.65
C ASP A 90 0.43 7.86 -4.93
N ILE A 91 0.43 8.15 -3.64
CA ILE A 91 -0.75 8.09 -2.77
C ILE A 91 -0.95 9.39 -1.98
N LEU A 92 -2.18 9.59 -1.48
CA LEU A 92 -2.49 10.57 -0.44
C LEU A 92 -3.23 9.89 0.70
N ILE A 93 -2.72 10.08 1.93
CA ILE A 93 -3.32 9.50 3.14
C ILE A 93 -4.10 10.59 3.86
N PRO A 94 -5.44 10.47 3.98
CA PRO A 94 -6.24 11.43 4.74
C PRO A 94 -6.14 11.19 6.24
N LYS A 95 -6.36 12.25 7.03
CA LYS A 95 -6.52 12.14 8.49
C LYS A 95 -7.62 11.14 8.83
N GLY A 96 -7.36 10.33 9.85
CA GLY A 96 -8.29 9.32 10.34
C GLY A 96 -8.25 7.98 9.62
N ALA A 97 -7.63 7.89 8.43
CA ALA A 97 -7.54 6.62 7.71
C ALA A 97 -6.71 5.57 8.46
N LEU A 98 -5.54 5.94 8.98
CA LEU A 98 -4.66 5.02 9.71
C LEU A 98 -5.28 4.55 11.02
N GLY A 99 -5.93 5.45 11.75
CA GLY A 99 -6.64 5.10 12.98
C GLY A 99 -7.76 4.07 12.77
N GLU A 100 -8.40 4.06 11.59
CA GLU A 100 -9.42 3.06 11.24
C GLU A 100 -8.79 1.69 10.94
N LEU A 101 -7.62 1.65 10.30
CA LEU A 101 -6.87 0.41 10.08
C LEU A 101 -6.44 -0.22 11.40
N VAL A 102 -5.86 0.57 12.32
CA VAL A 102 -5.47 0.10 13.65
C VAL A 102 -6.67 -0.47 14.42
N LYS A 103 -7.79 0.24 14.45
CA LYS A 103 -9.03 -0.26 15.09
C LYS A 103 -9.51 -1.58 14.50
N SER A 104 -9.28 -1.81 13.20
CA SER A 104 -9.64 -3.07 12.57
C SER A 104 -8.76 -4.23 13.07
N PHE A 105 -7.47 -4.01 13.31
CA PHE A 105 -6.60 -5.01 13.94
C PHE A 105 -7.00 -5.31 15.40
N GLU A 106 -7.45 -4.32 16.14
CA GLU A 106 -7.91 -4.51 17.52
C GLU A 106 -9.20 -5.35 17.59
N GLN A 107 -10.02 -5.31 16.54
CA GLN A 107 -11.31 -6.00 16.50
C GLN A 107 -11.25 -7.37 15.84
N TRP A 108 -10.30 -7.61 14.93
CA TRP A 108 -10.26 -8.78 14.07
C TRP A 108 -8.86 -9.42 14.01
N PRO A 109 -8.76 -10.74 14.02
CA PRO A 109 -7.49 -11.46 14.08
C PRO A 109 -6.82 -11.60 12.70
N TYR A 110 -6.74 -10.52 11.93
CA TYR A 110 -6.05 -10.50 10.65
C TYR A 110 -4.59 -10.10 10.81
N SER A 111 -3.71 -10.65 9.97
CA SER A 111 -2.30 -10.24 9.92
C SER A 111 -2.04 -9.09 8.93
N MET A 112 -2.94 -8.89 7.98
CA MET A 112 -2.86 -7.83 6.97
C MET A 112 -4.23 -7.19 6.73
N ILE A 113 -4.25 -5.86 6.69
CA ILE A 113 -5.44 -5.05 6.38
C ILE A 113 -5.09 -3.99 5.35
N VAL A 114 -5.99 -3.76 4.40
CA VAL A 114 -5.85 -2.77 3.35
C VAL A 114 -7.02 -1.76 3.37
N PRO A 115 -6.80 -0.50 2.95
CA PRO A 115 -7.88 0.48 2.82
C PRO A 115 -8.66 0.31 1.52
N MET A 116 -9.80 0.98 1.41
CA MET A 116 -10.41 1.27 0.12
C MET A 116 -9.58 2.28 -0.67
N SER A 117 -9.79 2.32 -1.98
CA SER A 117 -9.07 3.22 -2.88
C SER A 117 -9.97 3.77 -4.00
N THR A 118 -9.37 4.63 -4.82
CA THR A 118 -9.96 5.20 -6.03
C THR A 118 -10.47 4.12 -7.00
N THR A 119 -11.38 4.50 -7.90
CA THR A 119 -12.06 3.55 -8.81
C THR A 119 -11.37 3.43 -10.16
N ASN A 120 -10.64 4.46 -10.59
CA ASN A 120 -10.04 4.55 -11.93
C ASN A 120 -8.59 4.09 -11.95
N GLY A 121 -8.10 3.79 -13.14
CA GLY A 121 -6.68 3.57 -13.45
C GLY A 121 -6.30 2.13 -13.72
N VAL A 122 -5.07 1.95 -14.18
CA VAL A 122 -4.46 0.64 -14.44
C VAL A 122 -4.28 -0.11 -13.12
N GLY A 123 -4.49 -1.42 -13.13
CA GLY A 123 -4.38 -2.23 -11.91
C GLY A 123 -5.55 -2.04 -10.94
N HIS A 124 -6.71 -1.60 -11.43
CA HIS A 124 -7.92 -1.51 -10.62
C HIS A 124 -8.26 -2.86 -9.97
N ASN A 125 -8.31 -2.86 -8.65
CA ASN A 125 -8.87 -3.98 -7.89
C ASN A 125 -10.33 -3.65 -7.53
N PRO A 126 -11.31 -4.30 -8.16
CA PRO A 126 -12.72 -4.02 -7.89
C PRO A 126 -13.08 -4.16 -6.42
N THR A 127 -12.45 -5.08 -5.69
CA THR A 127 -12.79 -5.34 -4.27
C THR A 127 -12.36 -4.21 -3.34
N GLN A 128 -11.35 -3.42 -3.71
CA GLN A 128 -10.90 -2.24 -2.94
C GLN A 128 -11.55 -0.94 -3.40
N SER A 129 -12.39 -0.96 -4.44
CA SER A 129 -13.04 0.24 -4.93
C SER A 129 -14.04 0.79 -3.93
N ILE A 130 -13.89 2.07 -3.60
CA ILE A 130 -14.81 2.78 -2.72
C ILE A 130 -16.27 2.75 -3.24
N GLU A 131 -16.48 2.73 -4.55
CA GLU A 131 -17.82 2.68 -5.16
C GLU A 131 -18.64 1.47 -4.75
N ASN A 132 -18.00 0.35 -4.43
CA ASN A 132 -18.70 -0.84 -3.99
C ASN A 132 -19.38 -0.68 -2.62
N TYR A 133 -18.91 0.27 -1.83
CA TYR A 133 -19.34 0.45 -0.45
C TYR A 133 -20.05 1.79 -0.24
N TYR A 134 -19.69 2.81 -1.01
CA TYR A 134 -20.19 4.18 -0.87
C TYR A 134 -20.65 4.71 -2.23
N GLN A 135 -21.82 4.23 -2.67
CA GLN A 135 -22.43 4.67 -3.93
C GLN A 135 -22.66 6.19 -3.94
N GLY A 136 -22.34 6.83 -5.05
CA GLY A 136 -22.47 8.28 -5.21
C GLY A 136 -21.24 9.09 -4.82
N MET A 137 -20.20 8.49 -4.23
CA MET A 137 -18.89 9.15 -4.04
C MET A 137 -17.99 9.10 -5.28
N ALA A 138 -18.35 8.32 -6.27
CA ALA A 138 -17.57 8.03 -7.46
C ALA A 138 -17.02 9.25 -8.21
N PRO A 139 -17.77 10.33 -8.47
CA PRO A 139 -17.21 11.46 -9.23
C PRO A 139 -16.06 12.16 -8.51
N SER A 140 -16.06 12.18 -7.18
CA SER A 140 -15.06 12.86 -6.37
C SER A 140 -13.91 11.95 -5.94
N CYS A 141 -14.10 10.62 -5.88
CA CYS A 141 -13.07 9.72 -5.38
C CYS A 141 -11.84 9.58 -6.29
N ASN A 142 -11.91 10.08 -7.52
CA ASN A 142 -10.79 10.09 -8.47
C ASN A 142 -10.14 11.47 -8.65
N ASP A 143 -10.59 12.47 -7.93
CA ASP A 143 -9.98 13.81 -7.89
C ASP A 143 -9.19 13.98 -6.57
N PRO A 144 -7.87 14.15 -6.62
CA PRO A 144 -7.02 14.18 -5.43
C PRO A 144 -7.38 15.30 -4.46
N LYS A 145 -8.00 16.38 -4.91
CA LYS A 145 -8.39 17.49 -4.01
C LYS A 145 -9.43 17.10 -2.96
N TYR A 146 -10.20 16.01 -3.20
CA TYR A 146 -11.27 15.55 -2.30
C TYR A 146 -10.85 14.42 -1.36
N TYR A 147 -9.58 13.99 -1.37
CA TYR A 147 -9.16 12.81 -0.60
C TYR A 147 -9.52 12.89 0.91
N GLN A 148 -9.41 14.06 1.51
CA GLN A 148 -9.78 14.27 2.92
C GLN A 148 -11.32 14.28 3.09
N GLU A 149 -12.03 15.01 2.24
CA GLU A 149 -13.50 15.09 2.30
C GLU A 149 -14.17 13.71 2.17
N ILE A 150 -13.57 12.83 1.36
CA ILE A 150 -14.03 11.45 1.20
C ILE A 150 -13.90 10.68 2.52
N GLN A 151 -12.75 10.75 3.18
CA GLN A 151 -12.54 10.08 4.47
C GLN A 151 -13.47 10.65 5.54
N ASP A 152 -13.68 11.96 5.59
CA ASP A 152 -14.58 12.60 6.52
C ASP A 152 -16.04 12.10 6.33
N LYS A 153 -16.52 12.02 5.09
CA LYS A 153 -17.82 11.44 4.76
C LYS A 153 -17.96 9.97 5.16
N ILE A 154 -16.89 9.17 4.98
CA ILE A 154 -16.87 7.78 5.43
C ILE A 154 -17.05 7.71 6.96
N LEU A 155 -16.33 8.54 7.70
CA LEU A 155 -16.44 8.59 9.16
C LEU A 155 -17.83 9.06 9.63
N ASP A 156 -18.45 10.01 8.94
CA ASP A 156 -19.82 10.44 9.20
C ASP A 156 -20.82 9.28 8.97
N VAL A 157 -20.71 8.55 7.88
CA VAL A 157 -21.54 7.36 7.59
C VAL A 157 -21.33 6.30 8.66
N LYS A 158 -20.09 6.06 9.09
CA LYS A 158 -19.77 5.14 10.18
C LYS A 158 -20.50 5.51 11.46
N GLU A 159 -20.46 6.77 11.85
CA GLU A 159 -21.13 7.25 13.07
C GLU A 159 -22.65 7.10 12.99
N GLN A 160 -23.26 7.42 11.84
CA GLN A 160 -24.69 7.21 11.59
C GLN A 160 -25.06 5.72 11.62
N THR A 161 -24.23 4.87 11.03
CA THR A 161 -24.40 3.41 11.01
C THR A 161 -24.38 2.83 12.42
N ARG A 162 -23.49 3.28 13.29
CA ARG A 162 -23.45 2.90 14.70
C ARG A 162 -24.71 3.30 15.43
N LYS A 163 -25.20 4.50 15.22
CA LYS A 163 -26.45 4.99 15.83
C LYS A 163 -27.69 4.20 15.39
N SER A 164 -27.68 3.71 14.16
CA SER A 164 -28.77 2.87 13.61
C SER A 164 -28.64 1.37 13.91
N ASN A 165 -27.59 0.93 14.62
CA ASN A 165 -27.24 -0.47 14.84
C ASN A 165 -27.04 -1.28 13.53
N ASN A 166 -26.71 -0.61 12.43
CA ASN A 166 -26.41 -1.26 11.16
C ASN A 166 -24.88 -1.48 11.06
N LEU A 167 -24.39 -2.63 11.46
CA LEU A 167 -22.96 -2.93 11.56
C LEU A 167 -22.32 -3.32 10.21
N TYR A 168 -23.09 -3.57 9.17
CA TYR A 168 -22.56 -4.07 7.87
C TYR A 168 -21.44 -3.19 7.29
N MET A 169 -21.56 -1.85 7.40
CA MET A 169 -20.56 -0.92 6.88
C MET A 169 -19.30 -0.82 7.76
N LEU A 170 -19.36 -1.33 8.99
CA LEU A 170 -18.24 -1.30 9.95
C LEU A 170 -17.37 -2.54 9.86
N ASP A 171 -17.88 -3.61 9.26
CA ASP A 171 -17.18 -4.89 9.22
C ASP A 171 -16.00 -4.86 8.26
N THR A 172 -14.87 -5.39 8.73
CA THR A 172 -13.73 -5.70 7.88
C THR A 172 -14.00 -7.00 7.14
N SER A 173 -13.85 -6.99 5.82
CA SER A 173 -14.17 -8.13 4.95
C SER A 173 -12.92 -8.83 4.47
N ARG A 174 -12.93 -10.17 4.47
CA ARG A 174 -11.88 -10.98 3.84
C ARG A 174 -11.80 -10.73 2.35
N MET A 175 -10.58 -10.70 1.83
CA MET A 175 -10.29 -10.52 0.41
C MET A 175 -9.53 -11.73 -0.13
N LYS A 176 -9.69 -12.02 -1.43
CA LYS A 176 -8.85 -13.01 -2.13
C LYS A 176 -7.63 -12.37 -2.77
N MET A 177 -7.69 -11.08 -3.04
CA MET A 177 -6.64 -10.31 -3.71
C MET A 177 -6.60 -8.90 -3.09
N PHE A 178 -5.42 -8.33 -2.97
CA PHE A 178 -5.22 -6.93 -2.62
C PHE A 178 -4.32 -6.28 -3.66
N ASN A 179 -4.32 -4.95 -3.69
CA ASN A 179 -3.44 -4.18 -4.56
C ASN A 179 -2.28 -3.63 -3.72
N GLY A 180 -1.05 -3.90 -4.13
CA GLY A 180 0.18 -3.61 -3.38
C GLY A 180 0.55 -2.14 -3.24
N PHE A 181 -0.31 -1.20 -3.63
CA PHE A 181 -0.05 0.23 -3.48
C PHE A 181 -0.03 0.70 -2.01
N PHE A 182 -0.75 0.00 -1.13
CA PHE A 182 -0.83 0.28 0.31
C PHE A 182 -1.38 -0.93 1.06
N PHE A 183 -0.65 -1.40 2.04
CA PHE A 183 -1.12 -2.44 2.96
C PHE A 183 -0.46 -2.29 4.33
N MET A 184 -1.22 -2.61 5.37
CA MET A 184 -0.80 -2.56 6.76
C MET A 184 -0.76 -3.96 7.35
N MET A 185 0.31 -4.28 8.08
CA MET A 185 0.56 -5.58 8.71
C MET A 185 0.87 -5.41 10.19
N ASN A 186 0.55 -6.42 10.99
CA ASN A 186 0.98 -6.51 12.39
C ASN A 186 2.09 -7.57 12.58
N LYS A 187 2.61 -7.73 13.80
CA LYS A 187 3.69 -8.69 14.10
C LYS A 187 3.37 -10.16 13.78
N ASN A 188 2.10 -10.55 13.62
CA ASN A 188 1.74 -11.92 13.23
C ASN A 188 2.25 -12.28 11.84
N ILE A 189 2.52 -11.27 10.98
CA ILE A 189 3.05 -11.48 9.63
C ILE A 189 4.42 -12.19 9.64
N ILE A 190 5.17 -12.12 10.72
CA ILE A 190 6.50 -12.75 10.87
C ILE A 190 6.40 -14.28 10.73
N HIS A 191 5.27 -14.87 11.08
CA HIS A 191 5.05 -16.32 10.93
C HIS A 191 5.01 -16.81 9.48
N TYR A 192 4.89 -15.90 8.51
CA TYR A 192 4.78 -16.20 7.08
C TYR A 192 6.09 -16.01 6.29
N GLU A 193 7.21 -15.82 6.97
CA GLU A 193 8.52 -15.69 6.31
C GLU A 193 8.82 -16.85 5.38
N GLN A 194 9.21 -16.54 4.15
CA GLN A 194 9.57 -17.53 3.13
C GLN A 194 10.94 -18.14 3.38
N ASN A 195 11.90 -17.32 3.85
CA ASN A 195 13.30 -17.70 4.05
C ASN A 195 13.84 -17.04 5.31
N LYS A 196 13.55 -17.27 6.47
CA LYS A 196 14.12 -16.67 7.71
C LYS A 196 14.40 -15.15 7.70
N THR A 197 14.46 -14.51 6.54
CA THR A 197 14.78 -13.08 6.34
C THR A 197 13.76 -12.35 5.48
N ASP A 198 13.18 -13.01 4.47
CA ASP A 198 12.33 -12.39 3.48
C ASP A 198 10.87 -12.81 3.66
N LEU A 199 9.99 -11.84 3.64
CA LEU A 199 8.54 -12.07 3.65
C LEU A 199 8.02 -12.27 2.21
N PHE A 200 8.55 -11.51 1.27
CA PHE A 200 8.13 -11.51 -0.13
C PHE A 200 9.16 -12.19 -1.02
N LYS A 201 8.71 -13.04 -1.95
CA LYS A 201 9.58 -13.63 -2.95
C LYS A 201 10.07 -12.58 -3.94
N THR A 202 11.35 -12.63 -4.29
CA THR A 202 12.01 -11.66 -5.18
C THR A 202 12.25 -12.17 -6.60
N ASP A 203 11.69 -13.32 -6.93
CA ASP A 203 11.84 -13.97 -8.25
C ASP A 203 11.00 -13.29 -9.36
N LYS A 204 10.10 -12.35 -8.99
CA LYS A 204 9.27 -11.59 -9.93
C LYS A 204 9.46 -10.10 -9.70
N ILE A 205 9.77 -9.38 -10.74
CA ILE A 205 10.23 -7.99 -10.60
C ILE A 205 9.09 -6.97 -10.54
N MET A 206 7.94 -7.18 -11.18
CA MET A 206 6.94 -6.10 -11.27
C MET A 206 5.46 -6.46 -11.08
N THR A 207 5.02 -7.69 -11.21
CA THR A 207 3.59 -7.98 -11.08
C THR A 207 3.32 -9.35 -10.50
N LYS A 208 2.22 -9.50 -9.78
CA LYS A 208 1.74 -10.74 -9.15
C LYS A 208 2.50 -11.17 -7.88
N ASN A 209 3.34 -10.31 -7.31
CA ASN A 209 3.96 -10.62 -6.03
C ASN A 209 2.95 -10.57 -4.90
N GLU A 210 1.97 -9.68 -4.99
CA GLU A 210 0.82 -9.61 -4.09
C GLU A 210 0.00 -10.90 -4.14
N ASP A 211 -0.29 -11.38 -5.35
CA ASP A 211 -1.04 -12.63 -5.54
C ASP A 211 -0.28 -13.82 -4.97
N GLN A 212 1.01 -13.89 -5.23
CA GLN A 212 1.86 -14.98 -4.76
C GLN A 212 1.95 -14.98 -3.23
N PHE A 213 2.23 -13.82 -2.61
CA PHE A 213 2.26 -13.69 -1.16
C PHE A 213 0.90 -14.06 -0.53
N ASN A 214 -0.17 -13.58 -1.13
CA ASN A 214 -1.52 -13.83 -0.68
C ASN A 214 -1.84 -15.34 -0.66
N TRP A 215 -1.53 -16.06 -1.75
CA TRP A 215 -1.79 -17.50 -1.85
C TRP A 215 -0.83 -18.34 -1.04
N ASP A 216 0.47 -18.10 -1.15
CA ASP A 216 1.49 -18.93 -0.55
C ASP A 216 1.54 -18.79 0.97
N CYS A 217 1.21 -17.61 1.49
CA CYS A 217 1.37 -17.29 2.90
C CYS A 217 0.04 -17.16 3.63
N LEU A 218 -0.82 -16.26 3.19
CA LEU A 218 -2.02 -15.94 3.95
C LEU A 218 -3.13 -16.96 3.73
N ILE A 219 -3.56 -17.17 2.50
CA ILE A 219 -4.72 -18.05 2.21
C ILE A 219 -4.44 -19.50 2.57
N SER A 220 -3.23 -20.01 2.27
CA SER A 220 -2.84 -21.38 2.61
C SER A 220 -2.85 -21.64 4.13
N ASN A 221 -2.69 -20.62 4.94
CA ASN A 221 -2.77 -20.69 6.40
C ASN A 221 -4.12 -20.22 6.95
N ASN A 222 -5.15 -20.08 6.10
CA ASN A 222 -6.47 -19.59 6.46
C ASN A 222 -6.47 -18.18 7.05
N ASP A 223 -5.45 -17.40 6.79
CA ASP A 223 -5.39 -15.97 7.03
C ASP A 223 -5.58 -15.24 5.69
N PHE A 224 -6.33 -14.18 5.68
CA PHE A 224 -6.70 -13.46 4.46
C PHE A 224 -6.36 -11.98 4.65
N PRO A 225 -5.90 -11.29 3.62
CA PRO A 225 -5.92 -9.84 3.67
C PRO A 225 -7.35 -9.39 3.88
N ALA A 226 -7.54 -8.38 4.67
CA ALA A 226 -8.86 -7.86 4.98
C ALA A 226 -9.01 -6.42 4.49
N LEU A 227 -10.19 -6.09 3.99
CA LEU A 227 -10.53 -4.72 3.59
C LEU A 227 -11.15 -3.95 4.75
N CYS A 228 -10.55 -2.84 5.14
CA CYS A 228 -11.14 -1.88 6.06
C CYS A 228 -12.08 -0.94 5.31
N LYS A 229 -13.40 -1.12 5.49
CA LYS A 229 -14.44 -0.31 4.82
C LYS A 229 -14.61 1.10 5.39
N THR A 230 -13.87 1.46 6.42
CA THR A 230 -13.91 2.78 7.04
C THR A 230 -12.61 3.56 6.86
N SER A 231 -11.67 3.00 6.07
CA SER A 231 -10.42 3.65 5.70
C SER A 231 -10.33 3.80 4.18
N PHE A 232 -9.95 4.98 3.72
CA PHE A 232 -9.73 5.31 2.31
C PHE A 232 -8.32 5.88 2.14
N VAL A 233 -7.61 5.45 1.09
CA VAL A 233 -6.34 6.04 0.64
C VAL A 233 -6.46 6.34 -0.84
N PHE A 234 -6.20 7.59 -1.20
CA PHE A 234 -6.19 8.00 -2.60
C PHE A 234 -4.95 7.44 -3.28
N HIS A 235 -5.12 6.85 -4.48
CA HIS A 235 -4.02 6.31 -5.28
C HIS A 235 -4.11 6.84 -6.71
N TYR A 236 -3.06 7.50 -7.18
CA TYR A 236 -3.00 8.05 -8.55
C TYR A 236 -2.99 6.97 -9.63
N LYS A 237 -2.50 5.78 -9.28
CA LYS A 237 -2.43 4.56 -10.10
C LYS A 237 -1.64 4.67 -11.41
N GLY A 238 -0.66 3.79 -11.53
CA GLY A 238 0.07 3.58 -12.77
C GLY A 238 1.10 4.67 -13.11
N VAL A 239 1.33 5.62 -12.23
CA VAL A 239 2.24 6.75 -12.49
C VAL A 239 3.65 6.27 -12.82
N SER A 240 4.25 5.43 -11.99
CA SER A 240 5.58 4.87 -12.26
C SER A 240 5.60 3.94 -13.47
N THR A 241 4.46 3.31 -13.77
CA THR A 241 4.34 2.40 -14.90
C THR A 241 4.25 3.14 -16.23
N PHE A 242 3.53 4.28 -16.27
CA PHE A 242 3.37 5.07 -17.49
C PHE A 242 4.63 5.84 -17.88
N ASP A 243 5.49 6.21 -16.95
CA ASP A 243 6.77 6.85 -17.27
C ASP A 243 7.80 5.88 -17.86
N VAL A 244 7.68 4.58 -17.52
CA VAL A 244 8.55 3.56 -18.09
C VAL A 244 8.04 3.07 -19.45
N PHE A 245 6.70 3.19 -19.69
CA PHE A 245 6.05 2.64 -20.88
C PHE A 245 5.01 3.61 -21.45
N ASP A 246 5.16 3.98 -22.71
CA ASP A 246 4.29 4.93 -23.40
C ASP A 246 2.83 4.46 -23.56
N ASN A 247 2.58 3.14 -23.41
CA ASN A 247 1.23 2.60 -23.52
C ASN A 247 1.10 1.21 -22.88
N TYR A 248 -0.14 0.79 -22.64
CA TYR A 248 -0.46 -0.50 -22.01
C TYR A 248 0.08 -1.72 -22.78
N THR A 249 0.17 -1.63 -24.11
CA THR A 249 0.73 -2.70 -24.95
C THR A 249 2.24 -2.86 -24.71
N GLU A 250 2.97 -1.76 -24.56
CA GLU A 250 4.39 -1.79 -24.21
C GLU A 250 4.61 -2.36 -22.82
N ILE A 251 3.79 -1.99 -21.84
CA ILE A 251 3.82 -2.59 -20.49
C ILE A 251 3.66 -4.10 -20.59
N SER A 252 2.64 -4.57 -21.32
CA SER A 252 2.37 -6.00 -21.50
C SER A 252 3.52 -6.72 -22.22
N ASN A 253 4.03 -6.14 -23.28
CA ASN A 253 5.15 -6.71 -24.07
C ASN A 253 6.44 -6.74 -23.24
N ASN A 254 6.72 -5.71 -22.46
CA ASN A 254 7.90 -5.68 -21.60
C ASN A 254 7.81 -6.69 -20.44
N VAL A 255 6.65 -6.91 -19.86
CA VAL A 255 6.46 -7.99 -18.87
C VAL A 255 6.75 -9.36 -19.47
N GLU A 256 6.31 -9.64 -20.70
CA GLU A 256 6.61 -10.89 -21.38
C GLU A 256 8.11 -11.00 -21.79
N GLU A 257 8.73 -9.91 -22.24
CA GLU A 257 10.17 -9.90 -22.54
C GLU A 257 11.02 -10.12 -21.28
N TRP A 258 10.63 -9.54 -20.15
CA TRP A 258 11.28 -9.76 -18.87
C TRP A 258 11.16 -11.21 -18.40
N LYS A 259 9.98 -11.82 -18.53
CA LYS A 259 9.80 -13.24 -18.25
C LYS A 259 10.75 -14.09 -19.15
N ARG A 260 10.78 -13.79 -20.44
CA ARG A 260 11.67 -14.47 -21.39
C ARG A 260 13.14 -14.34 -21.02
N GLN A 261 13.61 -13.13 -20.67
CA GLN A 261 15.01 -12.92 -20.29
C GLN A 261 15.37 -13.62 -18.98
N ARG A 262 14.47 -13.68 -18.01
CA ARG A 262 14.66 -14.44 -16.78
C ARG A 262 14.81 -15.94 -17.09
N ASP A 263 13.90 -16.50 -17.88
CA ASP A 263 13.90 -17.93 -18.22
C ASP A 263 15.16 -18.32 -19.00
N LEU A 264 15.70 -17.41 -19.82
CA LEU A 264 16.99 -17.60 -20.52
C LEU A 264 18.21 -17.54 -19.59
N ARG A 265 18.11 -16.92 -18.42
CA ARG A 265 19.19 -16.80 -17.43
C ARG A 265 19.19 -17.93 -16.40
N GLY A 266 18.31 -18.91 -16.54
CA GLY A 266 18.23 -20.10 -15.69
C GLY A 266 17.68 -19.79 -14.30
N GLY A 267 16.60 -18.97 -14.21
CA GLY A 267 15.91 -18.53 -12.99
C GLY A 267 15.38 -19.64 -12.15
#